data_bf66aa5583edf3be153764e390dc8fdd
#
_entry.id   bf66aa5583edf3be153764e390dc8fdd
#
_cell.length_a   1.000
_cell.length_b   1.000
_cell.length_c   1.000
_cell.angle_alpha   90.00
_cell.angle_beta   90.00
_cell.angle_gamma   90.00
#
_symmetry.space_group_name_H-M   'P 1'
#
loop_
_entity.id
_entity.type
_entity.pdbx_description
1 polymer ?
#
loop_
_entity_poly.entity_id
_entity_poly.type
_entity_poly.pdbx_seq_one_letter_code
_entity_poly.pdbx_strand_id
1 'polypeptide(L)'
;MDIALRSVFLFFFVYLLMRVLGRRELSSLEPFDLILLVVLGDAIQQGLTQDDYSVTGAVIVISTIGTLAVLTSYLNFRVPLVRRVLDGRPIVLLQDGKVIERNMRRERITVDELAEEARGQQISSLDDVQWAVFEPSGKISFIAKQ
;
A
#
# COMPACT_ATOMS: atom_id res chain seq x y z
N MET A 1 -4.42 20.67 -21.99
CA MET A 1 -4.35 19.21 -21.82
C MET A 1 -5.70 18.77 -21.28
N ASP A 2 -6.33 17.76 -21.87
CA ASP A 2 -7.67 17.33 -21.50
C ASP A 2 -7.72 16.76 -20.08
N ILE A 3 -8.81 17.00 -19.34
CA ILE A 3 -9.00 16.55 -17.96
C ILE A 3 -8.82 15.01 -17.87
N ALA A 4 -9.37 14.27 -18.85
CA ALA A 4 -9.22 12.84 -18.91
C ALA A 4 -7.75 12.40 -18.99
N LEU A 5 -6.95 13.04 -19.81
CA LEU A 5 -5.52 12.72 -19.96
C LEU A 5 -4.73 13.03 -18.69
N ARG A 6 -5.05 14.12 -17.99
CA ARG A 6 -4.47 14.45 -16.69
C ARG A 6 -4.85 13.43 -15.63
N SER A 7 -6.11 12.98 -15.63
CA SER A 7 -6.56 11.95 -14.70
C SER A 7 -5.81 10.63 -14.90
N VAL A 8 -5.59 10.20 -16.15
CA VAL A 8 -4.80 9.02 -16.48
C VAL A 8 -3.36 9.19 -15.98
N PHE A 9 -2.72 10.31 -16.27
CA PHE A 9 -1.35 10.58 -15.85
C PHE A 9 -1.22 10.54 -14.33
N LEU A 10 -2.08 11.28 -13.61
CA LEU A 10 -2.04 11.34 -12.15
C LEU A 10 -2.37 10.00 -11.50
N PHE A 11 -3.28 9.21 -12.07
CA PHE A 11 -3.55 7.86 -11.59
C PHE A 11 -2.28 6.99 -11.59
N PHE A 12 -1.57 6.93 -12.71
CA PHE A 12 -0.34 6.15 -12.82
C PHE A 12 0.79 6.74 -11.98
N PHE A 13 0.87 8.06 -11.87
CA PHE A 13 1.86 8.73 -11.02
C PHE A 13 1.65 8.39 -9.54
N VAL A 14 0.43 8.55 -9.02
CA VAL A 14 0.09 8.21 -7.63
C VAL A 14 0.30 6.71 -7.39
N TYR A 15 -0.12 5.87 -8.34
CA TYR A 15 0.10 4.44 -8.26
C TYR A 15 1.60 4.09 -8.14
N LEU A 16 2.45 4.70 -8.98
CA LEU A 16 3.90 4.52 -8.94
C LEU A 16 4.48 5.05 -7.63
N LEU A 17 4.02 6.22 -7.17
CA LEU A 17 4.43 6.82 -5.90
C LEU A 17 4.15 5.88 -4.73
N MET A 18 2.94 5.35 -4.62
CA MET A 18 2.56 4.37 -3.59
C MET A 18 3.39 3.08 -3.70
N ARG A 19 3.76 2.69 -4.89
CA ARG A 19 4.64 1.54 -5.11
C ARG A 19 6.06 1.77 -4.59
N VAL A 20 6.60 3.00 -4.74
CA VAL A 20 7.95 3.38 -4.28
C VAL A 20 7.99 3.58 -2.77
N LEU A 21 6.94 4.19 -2.19
CA LEU A 21 6.82 4.39 -0.74
C LEU A 21 6.79 3.07 0.03
N GLY A 22 6.30 2.01 -0.60
CA GLY A 22 6.26 0.67 -0.01
C GLY A 22 4.92 0.36 0.66
N ARG A 23 4.79 -0.90 1.08
CA ARG A 23 3.53 -1.45 1.61
C ARG A 23 3.27 -1.06 3.07
N ARG A 24 4.32 -0.68 3.78
CA ARG A 24 4.29 -0.39 5.22
C ARG A 24 3.40 0.80 5.54
N GLU A 25 3.47 1.85 4.72
CA GLU A 25 2.72 3.09 4.91
C GLU A 25 1.18 2.90 4.82
N LEU A 26 0.73 1.75 4.31
CA LEU A 26 -0.70 1.47 4.14
C LEU A 26 -1.33 0.73 5.32
N SER A 27 -0.54 0.22 6.27
CA SER A 27 -1.04 -0.62 7.35
C SER A 27 -1.39 0.12 8.64
N SER A 28 -0.73 1.26 8.89
CA SER A 28 -0.98 2.10 10.07
C SER A 28 -0.93 3.57 9.67
N LEU A 29 -2.09 4.23 9.63
CA LEU A 29 -2.16 5.67 9.40
C LEU A 29 -1.93 6.42 10.71
N GLU A 30 -0.81 7.12 10.80
CA GLU A 30 -0.56 8.06 11.88
C GLU A 30 -1.30 9.40 11.64
N PRO A 31 -1.54 10.22 12.68
CA PRO A 31 -2.18 11.53 12.50
C PRO A 31 -1.50 12.42 11.46
N PHE A 32 -0.18 12.32 11.33
CA PHE A 32 0.59 13.04 10.31
C PHE A 32 0.26 12.58 8.89
N ASP A 33 0.04 11.29 8.69
CA ASP A 33 -0.32 10.71 7.38
C ASP A 33 -1.68 11.21 6.91
N LEU A 34 -2.63 11.40 7.84
CA LEU A 34 -3.93 11.98 7.52
C LEU A 34 -3.80 13.42 7.00
N ILE A 35 -2.92 14.23 7.61
CA ILE A 35 -2.65 15.60 7.15
C ILE A 35 -2.02 15.54 5.75
N LEU A 36 -1.03 14.69 5.54
CA LEU A 36 -0.41 14.51 4.23
C LEU A 36 -1.41 14.06 3.17
N LEU A 37 -2.33 13.14 3.53
CA LEU A 37 -3.37 12.67 2.61
C LEU A 37 -4.31 13.81 2.17
N VAL A 38 -4.70 14.70 3.09
CA VAL A 38 -5.52 15.87 2.77
C VAL A 38 -4.79 16.84 1.86
N VAL A 39 -3.54 17.18 2.20
CA VAL A 39 -2.71 18.09 1.39
C VAL A 39 -2.43 17.51 0.00
N LEU A 40 -2.12 16.21 -0.06
CA LEU A 40 -1.89 15.53 -1.33
C LEU A 40 -3.17 15.47 -2.18
N GLY A 41 -4.32 15.23 -1.53
CA GLY A 41 -5.63 15.23 -2.19
C GLY A 41 -5.95 16.58 -2.83
N ASP A 42 -5.70 17.69 -2.13
CA ASP A 42 -5.88 19.05 -2.66
C ASP A 42 -4.92 19.33 -3.83
N ALA A 43 -3.64 18.97 -3.69
CA ALA A 43 -2.66 19.13 -4.77
C ALA A 43 -3.01 18.32 -6.02
N ILE A 44 -3.52 17.10 -5.86
CA ILE A 44 -4.00 16.25 -6.94
C ILE A 44 -5.22 16.89 -7.61
N GLN A 45 -6.16 17.39 -6.81
CA GLN A 45 -7.35 18.08 -7.34
C GLN A 45 -6.97 19.26 -8.20
N GLN A 46 -6.07 20.12 -7.74
CA GLN A 46 -5.59 21.29 -8.50
C GLN A 46 -4.93 20.88 -9.82
N GLY A 47 -4.16 19.80 -9.81
CA GLY A 47 -3.55 19.23 -11.02
C GLY A 47 -4.55 18.62 -12.00
N LEU A 48 -5.63 18.04 -11.50
CA LEU A 48 -6.69 17.41 -12.30
C LEU A 48 -7.59 18.45 -12.98
N THR A 49 -8.17 19.32 -12.18
CA THR A 49 -9.25 20.23 -12.62
C THR A 49 -8.76 21.64 -12.93
N GLN A 50 -7.57 22.02 -12.42
CA GLN A 50 -7.11 23.43 -12.48
C GLN A 50 -8.19 24.37 -11.94
N ASP A 51 -8.69 25.30 -12.78
CA ASP A 51 -9.76 26.22 -12.43
C ASP A 51 -11.16 25.74 -12.84
N ASP A 52 -11.28 24.47 -13.29
CA ASP A 52 -12.57 23.87 -13.65
C ASP A 52 -13.26 23.25 -12.42
N TYR A 53 -14.13 24.01 -11.79
CA TYR A 53 -14.97 23.57 -10.68
C TYR A 53 -16.35 23.07 -11.15
N SER A 54 -16.50 22.71 -12.42
CA SER A 54 -17.77 22.23 -12.96
C SER A 54 -18.09 20.81 -12.51
N VAL A 55 -19.37 20.51 -12.37
CA VAL A 55 -19.86 19.14 -12.14
C VAL A 55 -19.40 18.20 -13.26
N THR A 56 -19.35 18.69 -14.49
CA THR A 56 -18.89 17.94 -15.66
C THR A 56 -17.42 17.52 -15.50
N GLY A 57 -16.55 18.45 -15.07
CA GLY A 57 -15.15 18.17 -14.78
C GLY A 57 -15.00 17.08 -13.70
N ALA A 58 -15.75 17.19 -12.60
CA ALA A 58 -15.76 16.19 -11.54
C ALA A 58 -16.22 14.81 -12.03
N VAL A 59 -17.28 14.73 -12.83
CA VAL A 59 -17.77 13.47 -13.41
C VAL A 59 -16.72 12.82 -14.32
N ILE A 60 -16.03 13.61 -15.14
CA ILE A 60 -14.95 13.09 -16.02
C ILE A 60 -13.81 12.50 -15.17
N VAL A 61 -13.35 13.21 -14.13
CA VAL A 61 -12.29 12.73 -13.23
C VAL A 61 -12.70 11.41 -12.57
N ILE A 62 -13.86 11.39 -11.92
CA ILE A 62 -14.34 10.21 -11.18
C ILE A 62 -14.53 9.02 -12.13
N SER A 63 -15.14 9.24 -13.29
CA SER A 63 -15.36 8.17 -14.28
C SER A 63 -14.04 7.62 -14.83
N THR A 64 -13.07 8.48 -15.11
CA THR A 64 -11.75 8.07 -15.61
C THR A 64 -11.00 7.24 -14.56
N ILE A 65 -10.89 7.74 -13.33
CA ILE A 65 -10.22 7.04 -12.23
C ILE A 65 -10.94 5.73 -11.91
N GLY A 66 -12.26 5.74 -11.82
CA GLY A 66 -13.07 4.55 -11.58
C GLY A 66 -12.87 3.48 -12.65
N THR A 67 -12.86 3.87 -13.91
CA THR A 67 -12.61 2.95 -15.03
C THR A 67 -11.21 2.35 -14.95
N LEU A 68 -10.18 3.17 -14.66
CA LEU A 68 -8.80 2.70 -14.51
C LEU A 68 -8.65 1.75 -13.31
N ALA A 69 -9.32 2.05 -12.19
CA ALA A 69 -9.31 1.18 -11.02
C ALA A 69 -9.93 -0.20 -11.32
N VAL A 70 -11.08 -0.22 -11.99
CA VAL A 70 -11.75 -1.47 -12.42
C VAL A 70 -10.87 -2.23 -13.41
N LEU A 71 -10.30 -1.54 -14.41
CA LEU A 71 -9.41 -2.15 -15.41
C LEU A 71 -8.16 -2.74 -14.76
N THR A 72 -7.53 -2.02 -13.84
CA THR A 72 -6.34 -2.48 -13.09
C THR A 72 -6.69 -3.71 -12.25
N SER A 73 -7.83 -3.71 -11.56
CA SER A 73 -8.31 -4.86 -10.80
C SER A 73 -8.57 -6.07 -11.70
N TYR A 74 -9.19 -5.87 -12.86
CA TYR A 74 -9.45 -6.93 -13.83
C TYR A 74 -8.15 -7.51 -14.42
N LEU A 75 -7.18 -6.65 -14.79
CA LEU A 75 -5.87 -7.08 -15.27
C LEU A 75 -5.11 -7.87 -14.20
N ASN A 76 -5.19 -7.42 -12.95
CA ASN A 76 -4.59 -8.09 -11.79
C ASN A 76 -5.15 -9.50 -11.59
N PHE A 77 -6.46 -9.65 -11.81
CA PHE A 77 -7.12 -10.98 -11.77
C PHE A 77 -6.71 -11.88 -12.94
N ARG A 78 -6.65 -11.35 -14.17
CA ARG A 78 -6.41 -12.13 -15.39
C ARG A 78 -4.95 -12.46 -15.65
N VAL A 79 -4.03 -11.56 -15.28
CA VAL A 79 -2.61 -11.67 -15.67
C VAL A 79 -1.74 -11.89 -14.43
N PRO A 80 -1.25 -13.14 -14.20
CA PRO A 80 -0.44 -13.45 -13.01
C PRO A 80 0.85 -12.63 -12.91
N LEU A 81 1.40 -12.18 -14.04
CA LEU A 81 2.57 -11.32 -14.07
C LEU A 81 2.25 -9.93 -13.51
N VAL A 82 1.11 -9.35 -13.90
CA VAL A 82 0.61 -8.08 -13.40
C VAL A 82 0.38 -8.17 -11.89
N ARG A 83 -0.30 -9.20 -11.42
CA ARG A 83 -0.52 -9.47 -10.00
C ARG A 83 0.78 -9.53 -9.21
N ARG A 84 1.82 -10.20 -9.73
CA ARG A 84 3.13 -10.30 -9.06
C ARG A 84 3.81 -8.94 -8.93
N VAL A 85 3.63 -8.08 -9.93
CA VAL A 85 4.22 -6.73 -9.96
C VAL A 85 3.39 -5.77 -9.09
N LEU A 86 2.07 -5.83 -9.16
CA LEU A 86 1.16 -4.92 -8.46
C LEU A 86 1.02 -5.23 -6.96
N ASP A 87 0.64 -6.45 -6.62
CA ASP A 87 0.35 -6.81 -5.22
C ASP A 87 1.61 -7.23 -4.45
N GLY A 88 2.64 -7.72 -5.15
CA GLY A 88 3.83 -8.29 -4.53
C GLY A 88 3.56 -9.69 -3.95
N ARG A 89 4.51 -10.19 -3.14
CA ARG A 89 4.45 -11.52 -2.51
C ARG A 89 4.58 -11.38 -1.00
N PRO A 90 3.96 -12.26 -0.23
CA PRO A 90 4.23 -12.36 1.20
C PRO A 90 5.72 -12.71 1.42
N ILE A 91 6.31 -12.13 2.46
CA ILE A 91 7.73 -12.27 2.79
C ILE A 91 7.84 -12.73 4.23
N VAL A 92 8.53 -13.84 4.47
CA VAL A 92 8.77 -14.36 5.81
C VAL A 92 9.83 -13.49 6.50
N LEU A 93 9.47 -12.87 7.62
CA LEU A 93 10.34 -12.03 8.44
C LEU A 93 11.00 -12.82 9.59
N LEU A 94 10.26 -13.79 10.15
CA LEU A 94 10.71 -14.62 11.25
C LEU A 94 10.26 -16.06 11.03
N GLN A 95 11.13 -17.00 11.36
CA GLN A 95 10.87 -18.43 11.32
C GLN A 95 11.41 -19.09 12.60
N ASP A 96 10.56 -19.86 13.30
CA ASP A 96 10.89 -20.61 14.52
C ASP A 96 11.54 -19.75 15.63
N GLY A 97 11.09 -18.51 15.80
CA GLY A 97 11.64 -17.55 16.76
C GLY A 97 12.87 -16.79 16.28
N LYS A 98 13.39 -17.09 15.08
CA LYS A 98 14.58 -16.45 14.52
C LYS A 98 14.23 -15.48 13.41
N VAL A 99 14.68 -14.24 13.54
CA VAL A 99 14.48 -13.21 12.51
C VAL A 99 15.33 -13.47 11.27
N ILE A 100 14.77 -13.23 10.11
CA ILE A 100 15.47 -13.29 8.83
C ILE A 100 15.92 -11.87 8.48
N GLU A 101 17.11 -11.48 8.96
CA GLU A 101 17.63 -10.11 8.84
C GLU A 101 17.60 -9.57 7.41
N ARG A 102 17.92 -10.38 6.41
CA ARG A 102 17.92 -9.97 5.01
C ARG A 102 16.52 -9.48 4.57
N ASN A 103 15.48 -10.18 4.99
CA ASN A 103 14.11 -9.85 4.65
C ASN A 103 13.62 -8.63 5.45
N MET A 104 13.99 -8.55 6.73
CA MET A 104 13.71 -7.39 7.58
C MET A 104 14.30 -6.10 6.99
N ARG A 105 15.58 -6.13 6.61
CA ARG A 105 16.27 -4.99 5.98
C ARG A 105 15.65 -4.58 4.64
N ARG A 106 15.24 -5.55 3.84
CA ARG A 106 14.61 -5.31 2.55
C ARG A 106 13.30 -4.55 2.68
N GLU A 107 12.48 -4.91 3.66
CA GLU A 107 11.19 -4.28 3.93
C GLU A 107 11.30 -3.12 4.95
N ARG A 108 12.53 -2.79 5.40
CA ARG A 108 12.83 -1.70 6.35
C ARG A 108 12.07 -1.84 7.67
N ILE A 109 11.91 -3.05 8.15
CA ILE A 109 11.25 -3.38 9.42
C ILE A 109 12.33 -3.66 10.45
N THR A 110 12.21 -3.04 11.64
CA THR A 110 13.09 -3.30 12.78
C THR A 110 12.55 -4.44 13.65
N VAL A 111 13.42 -5.01 14.48
CA VAL A 111 12.99 -6.07 15.42
C VAL A 111 12.01 -5.51 16.46
N ASP A 112 12.21 -4.25 16.88
CA ASP A 112 11.34 -3.58 17.84
C ASP A 112 9.92 -3.42 17.30
N GLU A 113 9.79 -3.03 16.02
CA GLU A 113 8.50 -2.94 15.32
C GLU A 113 7.84 -4.29 15.14
N LEU A 114 8.61 -5.33 14.81
CA LEU A 114 8.08 -6.69 14.72
C LEU A 114 7.54 -7.15 16.08
N ALA A 115 8.24 -6.83 17.17
CA ALA A 115 7.81 -7.14 18.52
C ALA A 115 6.59 -6.31 18.96
N GLU A 116 6.48 -5.05 18.51
CA GLU A 116 5.31 -4.19 18.74
C GLU A 116 4.06 -4.77 18.08
N GLU A 117 4.15 -5.15 16.81
CA GLU A 117 3.06 -5.79 16.07
C GLU A 117 2.66 -7.13 16.71
N ALA A 118 3.62 -7.93 17.19
CA ALA A 118 3.35 -9.17 17.91
C ALA A 118 2.53 -8.91 19.18
N ARG A 119 2.92 -7.90 19.98
CA ARG A 119 2.15 -7.50 21.18
C ARG A 119 0.74 -7.04 20.84
N GLY A 120 0.58 -6.30 19.72
CA GLY A 120 -0.75 -5.90 19.21
C GLY A 120 -1.66 -7.08 18.91
N GLN A 121 -1.08 -8.24 18.57
CA GLN A 121 -1.78 -9.51 18.34
C GLN A 121 -1.74 -10.46 19.56
N GLN A 122 -1.46 -9.94 20.75
CA GLN A 122 -1.43 -10.68 22.04
C GLN A 122 -0.34 -11.77 22.11
N ILE A 123 0.73 -11.64 21.36
CA ILE A 123 1.89 -12.52 21.41
C ILE A 123 2.94 -11.86 22.29
N SER A 124 3.30 -12.54 23.39
CA SER A 124 4.19 -11.99 24.43
C SER A 124 5.66 -12.05 24.04
N SER A 125 6.07 -13.07 23.27
CA SER A 125 7.46 -13.28 22.85
C SER A 125 7.55 -13.69 21.39
N LEU A 126 8.55 -13.19 20.69
CA LEU A 126 8.86 -13.64 19.33
C LEU A 126 9.37 -15.09 19.30
N ASP A 127 9.86 -15.62 20.43
CA ASP A 127 10.29 -17.01 20.56
C ASP A 127 9.12 -18.00 20.44
N ASP A 128 7.89 -17.55 20.76
CA ASP A 128 6.67 -18.35 20.66
C ASP A 128 6.07 -18.34 19.23
N VAL A 129 6.68 -17.59 18.32
CA VAL A 129 6.23 -17.46 16.93
C VAL A 129 6.91 -18.49 16.05
N GLN A 130 6.11 -19.26 15.32
CA GLN A 130 6.62 -20.16 14.28
C GLN A 130 6.92 -19.40 13.00
N TRP A 131 6.00 -18.54 12.56
CA TRP A 131 6.13 -17.72 11.36
C TRP A 131 5.63 -16.32 11.60
N ALA A 132 6.42 -15.32 11.21
CA ALA A 132 5.93 -13.96 10.99
C ALA A 132 6.06 -13.62 9.49
N VAL A 133 4.95 -13.29 8.87
CA VAL A 133 4.86 -13.08 7.43
C VAL A 133 4.40 -11.65 7.16
N PHE A 134 5.19 -10.91 6.41
CA PHE A 134 4.82 -9.59 5.91
C PHE A 134 3.95 -9.74 4.67
N GLU A 135 2.67 -9.42 4.82
CA GLU A 135 1.67 -9.59 3.78
C GLU A 135 1.74 -8.49 2.71
N PRO A 136 1.21 -8.75 1.51
CA PRO A 136 1.08 -7.71 0.48
C PRO A 136 0.30 -6.46 0.92
N SER A 137 -0.59 -6.59 1.89
CA SER A 137 -1.36 -5.48 2.47
C SER A 137 -0.55 -4.55 3.40
N GLY A 138 0.70 -4.89 3.70
CA GLY A 138 1.53 -4.17 4.67
C GLY A 138 1.38 -4.63 6.12
N LYS A 139 0.45 -5.53 6.41
CA LYS A 139 0.27 -6.13 7.74
C LYS A 139 1.26 -7.27 7.97
N ILE A 140 1.55 -7.54 9.23
CA ILE A 140 2.34 -8.70 9.63
C ILE A 140 1.40 -9.74 10.24
N SER A 141 1.37 -10.94 9.66
CA SER A 141 0.63 -12.09 10.17
C SER A 141 1.56 -12.94 11.01
N PHE A 142 1.10 -13.36 12.19
CA PHE A 142 1.86 -14.22 13.08
C PHE A 142 1.18 -15.58 13.21
N ILE A 143 1.97 -16.64 13.16
CA ILE A 143 1.56 -18.02 13.42
C ILE A 143 2.36 -18.50 14.63
N ALA A 144 1.66 -18.78 15.73
CA ALA A 144 2.30 -19.28 16.96
C ALA A 144 2.79 -20.72 16.81
N LYS A 145 3.81 -21.07 17.57
CA LYS A 145 4.23 -22.47 17.73
C LYS A 145 3.12 -23.27 18.42
N GLN A 146 2.85 -24.44 17.91
CA GLN A 146 1.95 -25.42 18.56
C GLN A 146 2.66 -26.16 19.68
#